data_a17454787b70e98a11a2c771fa35af1f
#
_entry.id   a17454787b70e98a11a2c771fa35af1f
#
_cell.length_a   1.000
_cell.length_b   1.000
_cell.length_c   1.000
_cell.angle_alpha   90.00
_cell.angle_beta   90.00
_cell.angle_gamma   90.00
#
_symmetry.space_group_name_H-M   'P 1'
#
loop_
_entity.id
_entity.type
_entity.pdbx_description
1 polymer ?
#
loop_
_entity_poly.entity_id
_entity_poly.type
_entity_poly.pdbx_seq_one_letter_code
_entity_poly.pdbx_strand_id
1 'polypeptide(L)'
;MPYATARDGTKLYYEETGKGTPLVFVHEFSGDHRSWEAQMRYFGRRYRCIAFNARGYPPSDVPKARNRYSQAIVTDDVAAVMRHLKLRKAHIAGCSMGASTALNFGIHHANRALSVTSVGAGAGSDPARHAAYQRTTEANARRFEALGMPAAARAGGVNPGRVSQQNKDPRGFAEFRRFDEEHSAPGLANTLRGVQSKRPTVYQLGKSLSRMKVPLFVVSGDEDDNCVAPAVFIKQVCPAARLWICPATGHTVNTEEPALFNQMLGEFLALVDSGRWRARDPRSIVA
;
A
#
# COMPACT_ATOMS: atom_id res chain seq x y z
N MET A 1 19.73 10.08 11.09
CA MET A 1 18.74 9.55 10.18
C MET A 1 17.38 9.64 10.86
N PRO A 2 16.29 9.98 10.17
CA PRO A 2 14.98 10.14 10.76
C PRO A 2 14.32 8.78 11.03
N TYR A 3 14.03 8.50 12.29
CA TYR A 3 13.32 7.29 12.71
C TYR A 3 12.14 7.66 13.60
N ALA A 4 10.97 7.12 13.29
CA ALA A 4 9.82 7.11 14.19
C ALA A 4 9.86 5.82 15.04
N THR A 5 9.45 5.92 16.30
CA THR A 5 9.42 4.74 17.18
C THR A 5 7.98 4.25 17.35
N ALA A 6 7.72 3.01 16.98
CA ALA A 6 6.46 2.32 17.21
C ALA A 6 6.26 2.02 18.71
N ARG A 7 5.02 1.66 19.12
CA ARG A 7 4.70 1.37 20.53
C ARG A 7 5.55 0.27 21.15
N ASP A 8 5.97 -0.67 20.34
CA ASP A 8 6.78 -1.82 20.74
C ASP A 8 8.29 -1.58 20.64
N GLY A 9 8.72 -0.32 20.44
CA GLY A 9 10.11 0.09 20.34
C GLY A 9 10.73 -0.07 18.94
N THR A 10 10.01 -0.65 17.96
CA THR A 10 10.51 -0.79 16.58
C THR A 10 10.76 0.58 15.97
N LYS A 11 11.96 0.79 15.41
CA LYS A 11 12.34 2.02 14.70
C LYS A 11 11.94 1.91 13.23
N LEU A 12 11.20 2.88 12.76
CA LEU A 12 10.69 2.98 11.39
C LEU A 12 11.40 4.14 10.70
N TYR A 13 12.21 3.84 9.71
CA TYR A 13 12.87 4.85 8.88
C TYR A 13 11.85 5.57 8.01
N TYR A 14 11.96 6.89 7.91
CA TYR A 14 11.15 7.68 7.01
C TYR A 14 11.95 8.77 6.31
N GLU A 15 11.45 9.19 5.18
CA GLU A 15 11.87 10.40 4.48
C GLU A 15 10.71 11.36 4.35
N GLU A 16 11.02 12.66 4.37
CA GLU A 16 10.00 13.70 4.18
C GLU A 16 10.49 14.82 3.27
N THR A 17 9.57 15.39 2.52
CA THR A 17 9.81 16.55 1.67
C THR A 17 8.58 17.44 1.61
N GLY A 18 8.78 18.72 1.30
CA GLY A 18 7.69 19.68 1.15
C GLY A 18 7.12 20.18 2.46
N LYS A 19 6.05 20.98 2.32
CA LYS A 19 5.31 21.63 3.44
C LYS A 19 3.83 21.65 3.11
N GLY A 20 2.97 21.84 4.12
CA GLY A 20 1.51 21.90 3.94
C GLY A 20 0.78 20.71 4.53
N THR A 21 -0.36 20.35 3.93
CA THR A 21 -1.17 19.22 4.38
C THR A 21 -0.36 17.93 4.29
N PRO A 22 -0.35 17.08 5.36
CA PRO A 22 0.44 15.86 5.34
C PRO A 22 -0.13 14.80 4.40
N LEU A 23 0.77 14.15 3.62
CA LEU A 23 0.49 13.02 2.74
C LEU A 23 1.49 11.91 3.06
N VAL A 24 1.00 10.81 3.63
CA VAL A 24 1.81 9.66 4.04
C VAL A 24 1.68 8.53 3.02
N PHE A 25 2.79 8.04 2.54
CA PHE A 25 2.89 6.95 1.58
C PHE A 25 3.30 5.64 2.26
N VAL A 26 2.61 4.55 1.90
CA VAL A 26 2.83 3.19 2.44
C VAL A 26 3.14 2.25 1.28
N HIS A 27 4.34 1.68 1.26
CA HIS A 27 4.86 0.89 0.15
C HIS A 27 4.24 -0.52 0.05
N GLU A 28 4.40 -1.13 -1.11
CA GLU A 28 4.04 -2.51 -1.41
C GLU A 28 5.05 -3.52 -0.83
N PHE A 29 4.73 -4.83 -0.90
CA PHE A 29 5.51 -5.91 -0.28
C PHE A 29 6.97 -5.98 -0.79
N SER A 30 7.19 -5.87 -2.09
CA SER A 30 8.53 -5.95 -2.70
C SER A 30 9.18 -4.58 -2.93
N GLY A 31 8.60 -3.51 -2.39
CA GLY A 31 9.15 -2.16 -2.46
C GLY A 31 9.52 -1.63 -1.09
N ASP A 32 9.91 -0.37 -1.05
CA ASP A 32 10.18 0.42 0.14
C ASP A 32 9.82 1.89 -0.12
N HIS A 33 10.28 2.83 0.72
CA HIS A 33 9.99 4.26 0.56
C HIS A 33 10.31 4.78 -0.87
N ARG A 34 11.32 4.21 -1.55
CA ARG A 34 11.75 4.60 -2.91
C ARG A 34 10.68 4.35 -3.97
N SER A 35 9.75 3.41 -3.74
CA SER A 35 8.59 3.18 -4.63
C SER A 35 7.68 4.39 -4.78
N TRP A 36 7.83 5.38 -3.92
CA TRP A 36 7.04 6.61 -3.92
C TRP A 36 7.82 7.85 -4.36
N GLU A 37 9.05 7.69 -4.86
CA GLU A 37 9.93 8.81 -5.20
C GLU A 37 9.30 9.77 -6.24
N ALA A 38 8.62 9.24 -7.27
CA ALA A 38 7.94 10.05 -8.27
C ALA A 38 6.82 10.91 -7.63
N GLN A 39 6.09 10.35 -6.66
CA GLN A 39 5.05 11.04 -5.91
C GLN A 39 5.63 12.03 -4.91
N MET A 40 6.69 11.66 -4.21
CA MET A 40 7.40 12.55 -3.28
C MET A 40 7.87 13.83 -3.98
N ARG A 41 8.48 13.72 -5.16
CA ARG A 41 8.92 14.87 -5.98
C ARG A 41 7.76 15.71 -6.48
N TYR A 42 6.68 15.08 -6.94
CA TYR A 42 5.54 15.79 -7.50
C TYR A 42 4.73 16.51 -6.43
N PHE A 43 4.31 15.80 -5.38
CA PHE A 43 3.44 16.32 -4.33
C PHE A 43 4.20 17.17 -3.31
N GLY A 44 5.50 16.99 -3.12
CA GLY A 44 6.34 17.79 -2.22
C GLY A 44 6.34 19.29 -2.54
N ARG A 45 5.85 19.68 -3.71
CA ARG A 45 5.65 21.10 -4.07
C ARG A 45 4.44 21.74 -3.37
N ARG A 46 3.50 20.94 -2.84
CA ARG A 46 2.22 21.41 -2.26
C ARG A 46 1.83 20.74 -0.95
N TYR A 47 2.37 19.57 -0.67
CA TYR A 47 2.08 18.73 0.48
C TYR A 47 3.35 18.49 1.29
N ARG A 48 3.20 18.23 2.59
CA ARG A 48 4.24 17.62 3.39
C ARG A 48 4.17 16.11 3.17
N CYS A 49 5.00 15.61 2.25
CA CYS A 49 5.04 14.22 1.85
C CYS A 49 5.96 13.41 2.77
N ILE A 50 5.50 12.26 3.23
CA ILE A 50 6.24 11.33 4.09
C ILE A 50 6.16 9.94 3.46
N ALA A 51 7.31 9.31 3.16
CA ALA A 51 7.40 7.90 2.81
C ALA A 51 8.22 7.18 3.87
N PHE A 52 7.81 6.01 4.31
CA PHE A 52 8.50 5.27 5.36
C PHE A 52 8.66 3.80 5.00
N ASN A 53 9.70 3.16 5.53
CA ASN A 53 9.87 1.72 5.44
C ASN A 53 9.10 1.04 6.56
N ALA A 54 8.27 0.07 6.20
CA ALA A 54 7.60 -0.78 7.16
C ALA A 54 8.62 -1.58 8.00
N ARG A 55 8.20 -2.07 9.17
CA ARG A 55 9.00 -3.03 9.92
C ARG A 55 9.37 -4.24 9.07
N GLY A 56 10.59 -4.72 9.19
CA GLY A 56 11.12 -5.79 8.35
C GLY A 56 11.80 -5.32 7.07
N TYR A 57 11.77 -4.03 6.77
CA TYR A 57 12.38 -3.41 5.57
C TYR A 57 13.50 -2.44 5.98
N PRO A 58 14.78 -2.84 5.87
CA PRO A 58 15.89 -1.94 6.18
C PRO A 58 15.80 -0.61 5.40
N PRO A 59 16.21 0.52 6.02
CA PRO A 59 16.88 0.63 7.30
C PRO A 59 15.95 0.68 8.53
N SER A 60 14.64 0.41 8.37
CA SER A 60 13.77 0.14 9.53
C SER A 60 14.20 -1.14 10.25
N ASP A 61 13.88 -1.23 11.54
CA ASP A 61 14.18 -2.43 12.31
C ASP A 61 13.53 -3.68 11.71
N VAL A 62 14.23 -4.82 11.85
CA VAL A 62 13.76 -6.15 11.45
C VAL A 62 13.50 -6.99 12.71
N PRO A 63 12.34 -6.89 13.34
CA PRO A 63 12.02 -7.70 14.50
C PRO A 63 12.10 -9.20 14.19
N LYS A 64 12.79 -9.99 15.04
CA LYS A 64 12.98 -11.42 14.82
C LYS A 64 11.71 -12.22 15.07
N ALA A 65 10.91 -11.82 16.06
CA ALA A 65 9.73 -12.56 16.49
C ALA A 65 8.54 -12.35 15.53
N ARG A 66 7.94 -13.45 15.03
CA ARG A 66 6.80 -13.43 14.09
C ARG A 66 5.57 -12.69 14.63
N ASN A 67 5.32 -12.74 15.94
CA ASN A 67 4.21 -12.02 16.56
C ASN A 67 4.35 -10.49 16.53
N ARG A 68 5.49 -9.98 16.08
CA ARG A 68 5.72 -8.55 15.82
C ARG A 68 5.23 -8.12 14.42
N TYR A 69 4.60 -9.02 13.66
CA TYR A 69 4.10 -8.77 12.33
C TYR A 69 2.62 -9.17 12.25
N SER A 70 1.74 -8.20 12.02
CA SER A 70 0.32 -8.42 11.70
C SER A 70 -0.24 -7.19 11.01
N GLN A 71 -1.40 -7.33 10.36
CA GLN A 71 -2.07 -6.18 9.73
C GLN A 71 -2.38 -5.08 10.74
N ALA A 72 -2.81 -5.41 11.95
CA ALA A 72 -3.07 -4.42 13.00
C ALA A 72 -1.80 -3.66 13.39
N ILE A 73 -0.68 -4.36 13.58
CA ILE A 73 0.59 -3.76 13.96
C ILE A 73 1.10 -2.82 12.86
N VAL A 74 1.12 -3.23 11.59
CA VAL A 74 1.60 -2.36 10.50
C VAL A 74 0.65 -1.18 10.25
N THR A 75 -0.64 -1.32 10.57
CA THR A 75 -1.59 -0.20 10.57
C THR A 75 -1.28 0.80 11.69
N ASP A 76 -0.96 0.32 12.89
CA ASP A 76 -0.54 1.15 14.02
C ASP A 76 0.84 1.80 13.79
N ASP A 77 1.71 1.21 12.96
CA ASP A 77 2.98 1.83 12.55
C ASP A 77 2.76 3.13 11.79
N VAL A 78 1.78 3.21 10.90
CA VAL A 78 1.39 4.47 10.25
C VAL A 78 1.03 5.52 11.30
N ALA A 79 0.22 5.12 12.30
CA ALA A 79 -0.14 6.02 13.40
C ALA A 79 1.08 6.42 14.25
N ALA A 80 2.09 5.55 14.38
CA ALA A 80 3.32 5.84 15.10
C ALA A 80 4.18 6.89 14.36
N VAL A 81 4.36 6.73 13.04
CA VAL A 81 5.03 7.73 12.19
C VAL A 81 4.33 9.08 12.32
N MET A 82 3.00 9.10 12.20
CA MET A 82 2.22 10.33 12.36
C MET A 82 2.38 10.97 13.74
N ARG A 83 2.42 10.17 14.82
CA ARG A 83 2.64 10.71 16.19
C ARG A 83 4.02 11.33 16.35
N HIS A 84 5.06 10.63 15.86
CA HIS A 84 6.44 11.12 15.89
C HIS A 84 6.55 12.49 15.20
N LEU A 85 5.92 12.63 14.03
CA LEU A 85 5.92 13.86 13.22
C LEU A 85 4.89 14.90 13.70
N LYS A 86 4.18 14.64 14.83
CA LYS A 86 3.13 15.50 15.40
C LYS A 86 1.99 15.82 14.43
N LEU A 87 1.67 14.86 13.53
CA LEU A 87 0.58 15.00 12.58
C LEU A 87 -0.74 14.58 13.22
N ARG A 88 -1.68 15.51 13.31
CA ARG A 88 -3.03 15.24 13.83
C ARG A 88 -3.84 14.42 12.82
N LYS A 89 -3.83 14.82 11.57
CA LYS A 89 -4.48 14.15 10.45
C LYS A 89 -3.56 14.15 9.22
N ALA A 90 -3.72 13.16 8.33
CA ALA A 90 -3.01 13.08 7.06
C ALA A 90 -3.86 12.40 5.98
N HIS A 91 -3.56 12.65 4.72
CA HIS A 91 -3.92 11.75 3.62
C HIS A 91 -3.02 10.52 3.68
N ILE A 92 -3.58 9.33 3.49
CA ILE A 92 -2.83 8.08 3.51
C ILE A 92 -2.96 7.41 2.15
N ALA A 93 -1.85 7.26 1.44
CA ALA A 93 -1.81 6.57 0.16
C ALA A 93 -0.95 5.31 0.27
N GLY A 94 -1.49 4.17 -0.14
CA GLY A 94 -0.76 2.90 -0.08
C GLY A 94 -0.90 2.08 -1.35
N CYS A 95 0.14 1.29 -1.67
CA CYS A 95 0.14 0.36 -2.78
C CYS A 95 0.19 -1.08 -2.26
N SER A 96 -0.60 -1.99 -2.80
CA SER A 96 -0.60 -3.44 -2.51
C SER A 96 -0.73 -3.75 -1.01
N MET A 97 0.33 -4.21 -0.36
CA MET A 97 0.40 -4.36 1.10
C MET A 97 0.08 -3.03 1.80
N GLY A 98 0.65 -1.95 1.31
CA GLY A 98 0.38 -0.60 1.79
C GLY A 98 -1.06 -0.15 1.54
N ALA A 99 -1.70 -0.59 0.45
CA ALA A 99 -3.11 -0.33 0.18
C ALA A 99 -4.01 -0.99 1.21
N SER A 100 -3.74 -2.24 1.57
CA SER A 100 -4.43 -2.94 2.66
C SER A 100 -4.22 -2.23 4.00
N THR A 101 -3.00 -1.73 4.25
CA THR A 101 -2.67 -0.95 5.45
C THR A 101 -3.41 0.38 5.47
N ALA A 102 -3.49 1.10 4.35
CA ALA A 102 -4.22 2.35 4.22
C ALA A 102 -5.75 2.16 4.42
N LEU A 103 -6.34 1.10 3.85
CA LEU A 103 -7.75 0.75 4.09
C LEU A 103 -8.02 0.48 5.57
N ASN A 104 -7.20 -0.36 6.22
CA ASN A 104 -7.31 -0.64 7.65
C ASN A 104 -7.10 0.63 8.49
N PHE A 105 -6.19 1.53 8.09
CA PHE A 105 -6.01 2.82 8.75
C PHE A 105 -7.29 3.68 8.66
N GLY A 106 -7.90 3.78 7.49
CA GLY A 106 -9.17 4.50 7.31
C GLY A 106 -10.33 3.91 8.12
N ILE A 107 -10.33 2.59 8.37
CA ILE A 107 -11.32 1.90 9.19
C ILE A 107 -11.07 2.12 10.69
N HIS A 108 -9.84 1.90 11.17
CA HIS A 108 -9.53 1.86 12.60
C HIS A 108 -9.02 3.19 13.17
N HIS A 109 -8.51 4.09 12.33
CA HIS A 109 -8.01 5.42 12.69
C HIS A 109 -8.70 6.53 11.89
N ALA A 110 -10.00 6.38 11.62
CA ALA A 110 -10.79 7.30 10.78
C ALA A 110 -10.69 8.77 11.19
N ASN A 111 -10.58 9.06 12.49
CA ASN A 111 -10.42 10.40 13.04
C ASN A 111 -9.05 11.04 12.73
N ARG A 112 -8.10 10.26 12.25
CA ARG A 112 -6.74 10.67 11.85
C ARG A 112 -6.51 10.69 10.34
N ALA A 113 -7.43 10.12 9.56
CA ALA A 113 -7.38 10.14 8.09
C ALA A 113 -8.13 11.37 7.55
N LEU A 114 -7.50 12.14 6.66
CA LEU A 114 -8.16 13.11 5.79
C LEU A 114 -8.79 12.38 4.61
N SER A 115 -8.06 11.47 4.02
CA SER A 115 -8.52 10.54 2.99
C SER A 115 -7.63 9.30 2.94
N VAL A 116 -8.10 8.30 2.22
CA VAL A 116 -7.35 7.07 1.91
C VAL A 116 -7.27 6.90 0.39
N THR A 117 -6.08 6.57 -0.11
CA THR A 117 -5.87 6.08 -1.48
C THR A 117 -5.35 4.65 -1.41
N SER A 118 -6.04 3.73 -2.07
CA SER A 118 -5.76 2.29 -2.06
C SER A 118 -5.45 1.83 -3.48
N VAL A 119 -4.17 1.54 -3.77
CA VAL A 119 -3.68 1.12 -5.09
C VAL A 119 -3.40 -0.37 -5.09
N GLY A 120 -4.10 -1.15 -5.90
CA GLY A 120 -3.85 -2.59 -6.05
C GLY A 120 -4.12 -3.40 -4.77
N ALA A 121 -5.20 -3.11 -4.04
CA ALA A 121 -5.62 -3.92 -2.91
C ALA A 121 -6.46 -5.11 -3.37
N GLY A 122 -6.01 -6.34 -3.10
CA GLY A 122 -6.84 -7.50 -3.49
C GLY A 122 -6.15 -8.85 -3.44
N ALA A 123 -4.85 -8.91 -3.65
CA ALA A 123 -4.10 -10.16 -3.67
C ALA A 123 -4.41 -11.04 -2.44
N GLY A 124 -4.82 -12.29 -2.69
CA GLY A 124 -5.25 -13.25 -1.67
C GLY A 124 -6.70 -13.07 -1.20
N SER A 125 -7.49 -12.16 -1.81
CA SER A 125 -8.89 -11.95 -1.42
C SER A 125 -9.85 -12.93 -2.09
N ASP A 126 -9.54 -13.51 -3.23
CA ASP A 126 -10.39 -14.49 -3.90
C ASP A 126 -10.60 -15.72 -3.00
N PRO A 127 -11.85 -16.00 -2.57
CA PRO A 127 -12.13 -17.13 -1.68
C PRO A 127 -11.71 -18.48 -2.26
N ALA A 128 -11.85 -18.67 -3.58
CA ALA A 128 -11.49 -19.92 -4.26
C ALA A 128 -9.97 -20.14 -4.29
N ARG A 129 -9.20 -19.07 -4.31
CA ARG A 129 -7.73 -19.08 -4.39
C ARG A 129 -7.04 -18.78 -3.06
N HIS A 130 -7.77 -18.44 -2.01
CA HIS A 130 -7.19 -17.98 -0.74
C HIS A 130 -6.23 -19.00 -0.11
N ALA A 131 -6.61 -20.27 -0.05
CA ALA A 131 -5.74 -21.34 0.47
C ALA A 131 -4.47 -21.53 -0.38
N ALA A 132 -4.58 -21.43 -1.70
CA ALA A 132 -3.42 -21.48 -2.59
C ALA A 132 -2.49 -20.28 -2.38
N TYR A 133 -3.05 -19.09 -2.22
CA TYR A 133 -2.29 -17.88 -1.89
C TYR A 133 -1.51 -18.03 -0.57
N GLN A 134 -2.14 -18.61 0.47
CA GLN A 134 -1.45 -18.86 1.74
C GLN A 134 -0.31 -19.88 1.61
N ARG A 135 -0.49 -20.94 0.81
CA ARG A 135 0.61 -21.89 0.51
C ARG A 135 1.76 -21.22 -0.23
N THR A 136 1.44 -20.39 -1.22
CA THR A 136 2.46 -19.67 -2.00
C THR A 136 3.22 -18.66 -1.13
N THR A 137 2.54 -17.95 -0.24
CA THR A 137 3.19 -17.04 0.72
C THR A 137 4.15 -17.78 1.64
N GLU A 138 3.77 -18.94 2.17
CA GLU A 138 4.67 -19.74 3.00
C GLU A 138 5.85 -20.30 2.21
N ALA A 139 5.63 -20.80 0.99
CA ALA A 139 6.71 -21.28 0.12
C ALA A 139 7.73 -20.16 -0.20
N ASN A 140 7.24 -18.94 -0.49
CA ASN A 140 8.10 -17.78 -0.72
C ASN A 140 8.87 -17.39 0.56
N ALA A 141 8.24 -17.43 1.72
CA ALA A 141 8.91 -17.14 3.00
C ALA A 141 10.07 -18.12 3.24
N ARG A 142 9.86 -19.41 3.03
CA ARG A 142 10.91 -20.45 3.13
C ARG A 142 12.03 -20.22 2.10
N ARG A 143 11.67 -19.83 0.87
CA ARG A 143 12.66 -19.55 -0.18
C ARG A 143 13.55 -18.37 0.21
N PHE A 144 12.97 -17.29 0.76
CA PHE A 144 13.75 -16.13 1.23
C PHE A 144 14.70 -16.52 2.37
N GLU A 145 14.23 -17.29 3.33
CA GLU A 145 15.06 -17.77 4.45
C GLU A 145 16.21 -18.71 4.00
N ALA A 146 15.93 -19.56 3.00
CA ALA A 146 16.92 -20.52 2.51
C ALA A 146 18.00 -19.91 1.61
N LEU A 147 17.63 -18.95 0.76
CA LEU A 147 18.51 -18.41 -0.29
C LEU A 147 19.10 -17.03 0.08
N GLY A 148 18.48 -16.30 1.01
CA GLY A 148 18.71 -14.86 1.17
C GLY A 148 18.11 -14.04 0.03
N MET A 149 17.92 -12.73 0.23
CA MET A 149 17.18 -11.90 -0.76
C MET A 149 17.87 -11.78 -2.12
N PRO A 150 19.19 -11.54 -2.25
CA PRO A 150 19.81 -11.44 -3.57
C PRO A 150 19.57 -12.66 -4.47
N ALA A 151 19.70 -13.86 -3.92
CA ALA A 151 19.48 -15.10 -4.70
C ALA A 151 17.98 -15.38 -4.90
N ALA A 152 17.16 -15.16 -3.89
CA ALA A 152 15.72 -15.38 -3.97
C ALA A 152 15.02 -14.42 -4.94
N ALA A 153 15.44 -13.16 -4.98
CA ALA A 153 14.96 -12.16 -5.92
C ALA A 153 15.30 -12.56 -7.36
N ARG A 154 16.54 -12.96 -7.64
CA ARG A 154 16.95 -13.44 -8.97
C ARG A 154 16.19 -14.69 -9.41
N ALA A 155 16.00 -15.65 -8.51
CA ALA A 155 15.31 -16.91 -8.81
C ALA A 155 13.78 -16.74 -8.97
N GLY A 156 13.20 -15.65 -8.49
CA GLY A 156 11.75 -15.47 -8.41
C GLY A 156 11.03 -15.18 -9.73
N GLY A 157 11.76 -14.91 -10.82
CA GLY A 157 11.17 -14.51 -12.10
C GLY A 157 10.44 -13.15 -12.03
N VAL A 158 9.65 -12.88 -13.04
CA VAL A 158 8.80 -11.68 -13.10
C VAL A 158 7.41 -12.02 -12.57
N ASN A 159 6.93 -11.24 -11.61
CA ASN A 159 5.56 -11.35 -11.15
C ASN A 159 4.61 -10.95 -12.30
N PRO A 160 3.55 -11.72 -12.62
CA PRO A 160 2.60 -11.37 -13.68
C PRO A 160 2.08 -9.94 -13.62
N GLY A 161 1.75 -9.44 -12.44
CA GLY A 161 1.30 -8.05 -12.25
C GLY A 161 2.38 -6.97 -12.48
N ARG A 162 3.61 -7.35 -12.85
CA ARG A 162 4.70 -6.40 -13.20
C ARG A 162 5.24 -6.59 -14.62
N VAL A 163 4.63 -7.46 -15.40
CA VAL A 163 5.04 -7.69 -16.80
C VAL A 163 4.83 -6.41 -17.62
N SER A 164 3.70 -5.74 -17.46
CA SER A 164 3.41 -4.47 -18.12
C SER A 164 4.43 -3.39 -17.74
N GLN A 165 4.79 -3.27 -16.47
CA GLN A 165 5.86 -2.37 -16.02
C GLN A 165 7.21 -2.69 -16.68
N GLN A 166 7.60 -3.97 -16.71
CA GLN A 166 8.84 -4.41 -17.35
C GLN A 166 8.89 -4.03 -18.83
N ASN A 167 7.76 -4.18 -19.54
CA ASN A 167 7.66 -3.90 -20.96
C ASN A 167 7.71 -2.38 -21.25
N LYS A 168 7.05 -1.57 -20.43
CA LYS A 168 6.99 -0.11 -20.62
C LYS A 168 8.25 0.62 -20.15
N ASP A 169 8.79 0.20 -19.00
CA ASP A 169 9.97 0.80 -18.40
C ASP A 169 10.97 -0.27 -17.92
N PRO A 170 11.69 -0.91 -18.85
CA PRO A 170 12.67 -1.95 -18.51
C PRO A 170 13.81 -1.41 -17.61
N ARG A 171 14.13 -0.11 -17.69
CA ARG A 171 15.14 0.52 -16.85
C ARG A 171 14.65 0.69 -15.41
N GLY A 172 13.47 1.25 -15.21
CA GLY A 172 12.86 1.37 -13.87
C GLY A 172 12.54 0.01 -13.26
N PHE A 173 12.16 -0.97 -14.08
CA PHE A 173 12.00 -2.35 -13.60
C PHE A 173 13.33 -2.97 -13.12
N ALA A 174 14.42 -2.74 -13.83
CA ALA A 174 15.76 -3.20 -13.40
C ALA A 174 16.21 -2.51 -12.11
N GLU A 175 15.86 -1.23 -11.92
CA GLU A 175 16.12 -0.50 -10.68
C GLU A 175 15.30 -1.09 -9.51
N PHE A 176 14.02 -1.31 -9.70
CA PHE A 176 13.16 -2.01 -8.74
C PHE A 176 13.75 -3.37 -8.33
N ARG A 177 14.24 -4.16 -9.29
CA ARG A 177 14.86 -5.47 -9.02
C ARG A 177 16.10 -5.35 -8.14
N ARG A 178 16.94 -4.33 -8.34
CA ARG A 178 18.10 -4.08 -7.45
C ARG A 178 17.65 -3.75 -6.02
N PHE A 179 16.63 -2.92 -5.86
CA PHE A 179 16.09 -2.60 -4.53
C PHE A 179 15.49 -3.82 -3.82
N ASP A 180 14.80 -4.70 -4.57
CA ASP A 180 14.26 -5.95 -4.03
C ASP A 180 15.38 -6.86 -3.44
N GLU A 181 16.58 -6.87 -4.07
CA GLU A 181 17.75 -7.61 -3.57
C GLU A 181 18.30 -7.07 -2.24
N GLU A 182 18.08 -5.80 -1.91
CA GLU A 182 18.57 -5.15 -0.68
C GLU A 182 17.70 -5.46 0.55
N HIS A 183 16.54 -6.05 0.37
CA HIS A 183 15.62 -6.34 1.47
C HIS A 183 16.14 -7.44 2.43
N SER A 184 15.55 -7.46 3.62
CA SER A 184 15.84 -8.47 4.64
C SER A 184 15.04 -9.74 4.40
N ALA A 185 15.70 -10.87 4.12
CA ALA A 185 15.04 -12.16 3.96
C ALA A 185 14.17 -12.55 5.18
N PRO A 186 14.66 -12.47 6.45
CA PRO A 186 13.81 -12.72 7.62
C PRO A 186 12.70 -11.69 7.79
N GLY A 187 12.93 -10.42 7.42
CA GLY A 187 11.90 -9.37 7.45
C GLY A 187 10.76 -9.66 6.49
N LEU A 188 11.09 -9.97 5.23
CA LEU A 188 10.10 -10.33 4.22
C LEU A 188 9.37 -11.63 4.55
N ALA A 189 10.07 -12.67 5.04
CA ALA A 189 9.46 -13.93 5.46
C ALA A 189 8.45 -13.73 6.60
N ASN A 190 8.79 -12.91 7.59
CA ASN A 190 7.88 -12.58 8.69
C ASN A 190 6.69 -11.73 8.21
N THR A 191 6.90 -10.81 7.28
CA THR A 191 5.83 -10.02 6.64
C THR A 191 4.87 -10.91 5.84
N LEU A 192 5.37 -11.88 5.08
CA LEU A 192 4.54 -12.86 4.39
C LEU A 192 3.66 -13.63 5.36
N ARG A 193 4.23 -14.19 6.42
CA ARG A 193 3.53 -15.04 7.40
C ARG A 193 2.60 -14.27 8.32
N GLY A 194 3.00 -13.07 8.76
CA GLY A 194 2.28 -12.29 9.76
C GLY A 194 1.27 -11.32 9.16
N VAL A 195 1.61 -10.69 8.03
CA VAL A 195 0.77 -9.68 7.39
C VAL A 195 0.03 -10.25 6.19
N GLN A 196 0.76 -10.68 5.15
CA GLN A 196 0.14 -11.05 3.87
C GLN A 196 -0.79 -12.26 3.97
N SER A 197 -0.35 -13.33 4.64
CA SER A 197 -1.11 -14.58 4.77
C SER A 197 -2.30 -14.49 5.74
N LYS A 198 -2.25 -13.58 6.71
CA LYS A 198 -3.22 -13.51 7.82
C LYS A 198 -4.10 -12.26 7.80
N ARG A 199 -3.84 -11.30 6.93
CA ARG A 199 -4.67 -10.08 6.85
C ARG A 199 -6.10 -10.43 6.43
N PRO A 200 -7.10 -9.67 6.89
CA PRO A 200 -8.45 -9.79 6.36
C PRO A 200 -8.46 -9.59 4.84
N THR A 201 -9.21 -10.41 4.14
CA THR A 201 -9.47 -10.20 2.71
C THR A 201 -10.29 -8.93 2.52
N VAL A 202 -10.24 -8.34 1.31
CA VAL A 202 -11.07 -7.17 0.99
C VAL A 202 -12.56 -7.48 1.20
N TYR A 203 -13.01 -8.69 0.87
CA TYR A 203 -14.40 -9.10 1.05
C TYR A 203 -14.81 -9.19 2.52
N GLN A 204 -13.91 -9.64 3.41
CA GLN A 204 -14.15 -9.67 4.86
C GLN A 204 -14.24 -8.26 5.46
N LEU A 205 -13.64 -7.25 4.83
CA LEU A 205 -13.75 -5.85 5.25
C LEU A 205 -15.07 -5.19 4.81
N GLY A 206 -15.92 -5.85 4.03
CA GLY A 206 -17.12 -5.28 3.42
C GLY A 206 -18.02 -4.53 4.40
N LYS A 207 -18.32 -5.12 5.59
CA LYS A 207 -19.13 -4.47 6.64
C LYS A 207 -18.48 -3.19 7.19
N SER A 208 -17.15 -3.15 7.33
CA SER A 208 -16.43 -1.96 7.79
C SER A 208 -16.37 -0.90 6.71
N LEU A 209 -16.14 -1.31 5.47
CA LEU A 209 -16.11 -0.43 4.29
C LEU A 209 -17.47 0.23 4.04
N SER A 210 -18.58 -0.49 4.22
CA SER A 210 -19.94 0.08 4.04
C SER A 210 -20.26 1.20 5.03
N ARG A 211 -19.58 1.24 6.17
CA ARG A 211 -19.73 2.27 7.21
C ARG A 211 -18.68 3.36 7.15
N MET A 212 -17.67 3.20 6.30
CA MET A 212 -16.55 4.13 6.18
C MET A 212 -17.02 5.47 5.61
N LYS A 213 -16.71 6.56 6.31
CA LYS A 213 -17.01 7.93 5.89
C LYS A 213 -15.79 8.69 5.39
N VAL A 214 -14.60 8.15 5.62
CA VAL A 214 -13.35 8.73 5.13
C VAL A 214 -13.34 8.70 3.61
N PRO A 215 -13.07 9.81 2.92
CA PRO A 215 -12.93 9.84 1.46
C PRO A 215 -11.95 8.75 0.99
N LEU A 216 -12.40 7.91 0.06
CA LEU A 216 -11.62 6.77 -0.42
C LEU A 216 -11.44 6.84 -1.93
N PHE A 217 -10.20 6.79 -2.38
CA PHE A 217 -9.83 6.64 -3.78
C PHE A 217 -9.25 5.23 -4.00
N VAL A 218 -9.94 4.43 -4.78
CA VAL A 218 -9.55 3.06 -5.14
C VAL A 218 -8.94 3.09 -6.53
N VAL A 219 -7.75 2.54 -6.66
CA VAL A 219 -7.00 2.49 -7.92
C VAL A 219 -6.58 1.05 -8.22
N SER A 220 -6.74 0.62 -9.45
CA SER A 220 -6.25 -0.67 -9.96
C SER A 220 -5.76 -0.51 -11.39
N GLY A 221 -4.74 -1.24 -11.80
CA GLY A 221 -4.49 -1.49 -13.20
C GLY A 221 -5.48 -2.53 -13.73
N ASP A 222 -5.85 -2.45 -14.99
CA ASP A 222 -6.78 -3.42 -15.62
C ASP A 222 -6.13 -4.78 -15.89
N GLU A 223 -4.80 -4.85 -15.92
CA GLU A 223 -4.01 -6.08 -16.04
C GLU A 223 -3.64 -6.69 -14.67
N ASP A 224 -4.12 -6.13 -13.55
CA ASP A 224 -3.95 -6.69 -12.21
C ASP A 224 -5.13 -7.62 -11.85
N ASP A 225 -5.19 -8.81 -12.45
CA ASP A 225 -6.26 -9.80 -12.29
C ASP A 225 -6.65 -10.07 -10.82
N ASN A 226 -5.70 -9.97 -9.90
CA ASN A 226 -5.94 -10.22 -8.48
C ASN A 226 -6.65 -9.07 -7.76
N CYS A 227 -6.65 -7.87 -8.35
CA CYS A 227 -7.09 -6.65 -7.67
C CYS A 227 -8.28 -5.94 -8.33
N VAL A 228 -8.57 -6.20 -9.62
CA VAL A 228 -9.69 -5.57 -10.33
C VAL A 228 -11.03 -5.89 -9.66
N ALA A 229 -11.37 -7.16 -9.47
CA ALA A 229 -12.63 -7.56 -8.83
C ALA A 229 -12.73 -7.05 -7.37
N PRO A 230 -11.69 -7.16 -6.51
CA PRO A 230 -11.67 -6.49 -5.20
C PRO A 230 -11.87 -4.97 -5.25
N ALA A 231 -11.28 -4.28 -6.23
CA ALA A 231 -11.44 -2.82 -6.39
C ALA A 231 -12.89 -2.44 -6.71
N VAL A 232 -13.53 -3.19 -7.61
CA VAL A 232 -14.96 -3.05 -7.94
C VAL A 232 -15.82 -3.31 -6.71
N PHE A 233 -15.54 -4.38 -5.96
CA PHE A 233 -16.25 -4.68 -4.71
C PHE A 233 -16.14 -3.53 -3.69
N ILE A 234 -14.95 -2.99 -3.45
CA ILE A 234 -14.78 -1.84 -2.54
C ILE A 234 -15.68 -0.68 -3.01
N LYS A 235 -15.68 -0.38 -4.31
CA LYS A 235 -16.52 0.70 -4.87
C LYS A 235 -18.00 0.43 -4.68
N GLN A 236 -18.45 -0.81 -4.80
CA GLN A 236 -19.86 -1.18 -4.65
C GLN A 236 -20.33 -1.03 -3.20
N VAL A 237 -19.52 -1.47 -2.23
CA VAL A 237 -19.94 -1.52 -0.82
C VAL A 237 -19.64 -0.23 -0.05
N CYS A 238 -18.67 0.59 -0.48
CA CYS A 238 -18.24 1.79 0.23
C CYS A 238 -18.81 3.05 -0.44
N PRO A 239 -19.80 3.75 0.15
CA PRO A 239 -20.37 4.97 -0.43
C PRO A 239 -19.33 6.10 -0.60
N ALA A 240 -18.31 6.16 0.28
CA ALA A 240 -17.25 7.15 0.21
C ALA A 240 -16.18 6.83 -0.86
N ALA A 241 -16.27 5.68 -1.57
CA ALA A 241 -15.26 5.29 -2.55
C ALA A 241 -15.53 5.88 -3.94
N ARG A 242 -14.44 6.23 -4.62
CA ARG A 242 -14.38 6.41 -6.07
C ARG A 242 -13.36 5.43 -6.63
N LEU A 243 -13.64 4.90 -7.82
CA LEU A 243 -12.81 3.90 -8.49
C LEU A 243 -12.23 4.50 -9.76
N TRP A 244 -10.94 4.29 -9.96
CA TRP A 244 -10.24 4.48 -11.21
C TRP A 244 -9.50 3.20 -11.57
N ILE A 245 -9.75 2.69 -12.77
CA ILE A 245 -9.02 1.57 -13.36
C ILE A 245 -8.14 2.14 -14.46
N CYS A 246 -6.83 1.98 -14.32
CA CYS A 246 -5.84 2.47 -15.27
C CYS A 246 -5.67 1.44 -16.40
N PRO A 247 -5.91 1.81 -17.66
CA PRO A 247 -5.83 0.86 -18.78
C PRO A 247 -4.38 0.45 -19.08
N ALA A 248 -4.21 -0.75 -19.59
CA ALA A 248 -2.93 -1.36 -19.99
C ALA A 248 -1.88 -1.30 -18.88
N THR A 249 -2.29 -1.45 -17.61
CA THR A 249 -1.44 -1.22 -16.43
C THR A 249 -1.56 -2.40 -15.46
N GLY A 250 -0.42 -2.78 -14.90
CA GLY A 250 -0.33 -3.88 -13.93
C GLY A 250 -0.57 -3.42 -12.49
N HIS A 251 0.15 -4.06 -11.56
CA HIS A 251 -0.11 -3.99 -10.12
C HIS A 251 0.27 -2.65 -9.46
N THR A 252 1.33 -2.00 -9.92
CA THR A 252 1.89 -0.80 -9.27
C THR A 252 1.69 0.45 -10.12
N VAL A 253 0.43 0.88 -10.25
CA VAL A 253 0.03 2.04 -11.07
C VAL A 253 0.85 3.30 -10.74
N ASN A 254 1.23 3.49 -9.47
CA ASN A 254 2.04 4.63 -9.03
C ASN A 254 3.46 4.66 -9.61
N THR A 255 4.04 3.51 -9.89
CA THR A 255 5.39 3.41 -10.50
C THR A 255 5.34 3.17 -11.99
N GLU A 256 4.30 2.50 -12.48
CA GLU A 256 4.15 2.16 -13.89
C GLU A 256 3.62 3.32 -14.73
N GLU A 257 2.64 4.07 -14.20
CA GLU A 257 2.03 5.25 -14.83
C GLU A 257 2.09 6.48 -13.91
N PRO A 258 3.30 6.92 -13.49
CA PRO A 258 3.45 7.93 -12.45
C PRO A 258 2.80 9.27 -12.82
N ALA A 259 2.80 9.67 -14.08
CA ALA A 259 2.21 10.93 -14.55
C ALA A 259 0.68 10.91 -14.39
N LEU A 260 0.03 9.86 -14.90
CA LEU A 260 -1.42 9.68 -14.80
C LEU A 260 -1.86 9.50 -13.34
N PHE A 261 -1.12 8.69 -12.59
CA PHE A 261 -1.41 8.49 -11.16
C PHE A 261 -1.32 9.80 -10.38
N ASN A 262 -0.28 10.60 -10.61
CA ASN A 262 -0.09 11.89 -9.95
C ASN A 262 -1.22 12.87 -10.27
N GLN A 263 -1.69 12.90 -11.51
CA GLN A 263 -2.82 13.73 -11.93
C GLN A 263 -4.09 13.29 -11.16
N MET A 264 -4.46 12.01 -11.24
CA MET A 264 -5.69 11.49 -10.63
C MET A 264 -5.68 11.61 -9.11
N LEU A 265 -4.55 11.32 -8.47
CA LEU A 265 -4.38 11.53 -7.03
C LEU A 265 -4.48 13.01 -6.67
N GLY A 266 -3.86 13.90 -7.46
CA GLY A 266 -3.91 15.34 -7.24
C GLY A 266 -5.31 15.92 -7.30
N GLU A 267 -6.12 15.50 -8.27
CA GLU A 267 -7.54 15.88 -8.38
C GLU A 267 -8.35 15.38 -7.18
N PHE A 268 -8.14 14.13 -6.77
CA PHE A 268 -8.80 13.57 -5.59
C PHE A 268 -8.45 14.36 -4.32
N LEU A 269 -7.16 14.62 -4.07
CA LEU A 269 -6.70 15.38 -2.89
C LEU A 269 -7.29 16.78 -2.90
N ALA A 270 -7.30 17.48 -4.04
CA ALA A 270 -7.87 18.82 -4.18
C ALA A 270 -9.38 18.87 -3.87
N LEU A 271 -10.14 17.85 -4.27
CA LEU A 271 -11.56 17.72 -3.93
C LEU A 271 -11.77 17.53 -2.42
N VAL A 272 -10.90 16.73 -1.77
CA VAL A 272 -10.98 16.50 -0.33
C VAL A 272 -10.60 17.77 0.45
N ASP A 273 -9.48 18.40 0.11
CA ASP A 273 -8.96 19.60 0.79
C ASP A 273 -9.92 20.79 0.68
N SER A 274 -10.60 20.92 -0.47
CA SER A 274 -11.62 21.97 -0.67
C SER A 274 -12.99 21.63 -0.05
N GLY A 275 -13.13 20.49 0.62
CA GLY A 275 -14.41 20.04 1.19
C GLY A 275 -15.48 19.71 0.14
N ARG A 276 -15.11 19.52 -1.12
CA ARG A 276 -16.05 19.20 -2.22
C ARG A 276 -16.24 17.71 -2.46
N TRP A 277 -15.46 16.86 -1.81
CA TRP A 277 -15.68 15.42 -1.89
C TRP A 277 -17.04 15.04 -1.30
N ARG A 278 -17.81 14.22 -2.01
CA ARG A 278 -19.14 13.74 -1.58
C ARG A 278 -19.21 12.23 -1.73
N ALA A 279 -19.90 11.57 -0.80
CA ALA A 279 -20.28 10.18 -0.95
C ALA A 279 -21.18 10.00 -2.19
N ARG A 280 -21.26 8.75 -2.68
CA ARG A 280 -22.17 8.41 -3.77
C ARG A 280 -23.61 8.73 -3.39
N ASP A 281 -24.32 9.44 -4.26
CA ASP A 281 -25.76 9.69 -4.07
C ASP A 281 -26.51 8.34 -4.11
N PRO A 282 -27.29 8.01 -3.06
CA PRO A 282 -28.04 6.75 -3.03
C PRO A 282 -28.97 6.54 -4.23
N ARG A 283 -29.49 7.63 -4.82
CA ARG A 283 -30.36 7.57 -6.01
C ARG A 283 -29.65 7.05 -7.25
N SER A 284 -28.32 7.04 -7.27
CA SER A 284 -27.52 6.50 -8.37
C SER A 284 -27.25 4.99 -8.24
N ILE A 285 -27.76 4.34 -7.19
CA ILE A 285 -27.61 2.90 -6.98
C ILE A 285 -28.80 2.22 -7.64
N VAL A 286 -28.52 1.35 -8.61
CA VAL A 286 -29.53 0.48 -9.21
C VAL A 286 -29.85 -0.62 -8.18
N ALA A 287 -31.14 -0.81 -7.88
CA ALA A 287 -31.63 -1.82 -6.93
C ALA A 287 -31.43 -3.24 -7.50
#